data_c030a7e5bbe7660c31726a16040eb60b
#
_entry.id   c030a7e5bbe7660c31726a16040eb60b
#
_cell.length_a   1.000
_cell.length_b   1.000
_cell.length_c   1.000
_cell.angle_alpha   90.00
_cell.angle_beta   90.00
_cell.angle_gamma   90.00
#
_symmetry.space_group_name_H-M   'P 1'
#
loop_
_entity.id
_entity.type
_entity.pdbx_description
1 polymer ?
#
loop_
_entity_poly.entity_id
_entity_poly.type
_entity_poly.pdbx_seq_one_letter_code
_entity_poly.pdbx_strand_id
1 'polypeptide(L)'
;MEVRPNQTVDNSPQHRRHVPATPSKQPVAPSNTVDTASVSQRLQKELMSLMMIGGDLGVSAFPEGESIFAWIGTIMGGKGTAYEGLSYKLSLRFPLDYPFKPPQVKFETMCFHPNVDQFGNICLDILQDKWSSAYDCRTILLSIQSLLGEPNPDSPLNNYAAKLWNNEEDYKSMVHRQYYAGEAFES
;
A
#
# COMPACT_ATOMS: atom_id res chain seq x y z
N MET A 1 85.21 -37.65 -23.11
CA MET A 1 86.05 -36.51 -23.52
C MET A 1 85.13 -35.56 -24.25
N GLU A 2 84.72 -34.46 -23.61
CA GLU A 2 84.64 -33.24 -24.35
C GLU A 2 84.24 -32.07 -23.46
N VAL A 3 84.85 -30.99 -23.72
CA VAL A 3 85.10 -29.83 -22.87
C VAL A 3 83.93 -28.87 -23.03
N ARG A 4 83.41 -28.33 -21.96
CA ARG A 4 82.45 -27.21 -21.98
C ARG A 4 83.21 -25.89 -22.15
N PRO A 5 82.67 -24.92 -22.90
CA PRO A 5 83.02 -23.54 -22.70
C PRO A 5 81.96 -22.80 -21.85
N ASN A 6 82.48 -22.02 -21.00
CA ASN A 6 81.95 -21.10 -20.02
C ASN A 6 81.20 -19.94 -20.77
N GLN A 7 79.97 -19.62 -20.34
CA GLN A 7 79.35 -18.40 -20.79
C GLN A 7 79.18 -17.44 -19.59
N THR A 8 79.73 -16.29 -19.80
CA THR A 8 79.70 -15.14 -18.94
C THR A 8 78.25 -14.57 -18.81
N VAL A 9 77.85 -14.29 -17.58
CA VAL A 9 76.63 -13.67 -17.22
C VAL A 9 76.81 -12.15 -17.38
N ASP A 10 76.04 -11.52 -18.29
CA ASP A 10 75.91 -10.08 -18.41
C ASP A 10 74.77 -9.59 -17.45
N ASN A 11 75.19 -8.80 -16.48
CA ASN A 11 74.28 -8.22 -15.46
C ASN A 11 74.10 -6.75 -15.83
N SER A 12 73.06 -6.42 -16.62
CA SER A 12 72.62 -5.06 -16.81
C SER A 12 71.25 -4.86 -16.12
N PRO A 13 71.02 -3.82 -15.30
CA PRO A 13 69.75 -3.57 -14.64
C PRO A 13 68.79 -2.91 -15.63
N GLN A 14 67.72 -3.63 -15.98
CA GLN A 14 66.62 -3.04 -16.72
C GLN A 14 65.79 -2.18 -15.77
N HIS A 15 65.76 -0.89 -16.08
CA HIS A 15 64.81 0.08 -15.49
C HIS A 15 63.38 -0.32 -15.84
N ARG A 16 62.62 -0.89 -14.90
CA ARG A 16 61.18 -1.01 -14.99
C ARG A 16 60.57 0.36 -14.78
N ARG A 17 60.03 0.92 -15.81
CA ARG A 17 59.13 2.09 -15.73
C ARG A 17 57.88 1.65 -15.00
N HIS A 18 57.64 2.25 -13.83
CA HIS A 18 56.41 2.10 -13.06
C HIS A 18 55.31 2.85 -13.79
N VAL A 19 54.35 2.12 -14.37
CA VAL A 19 53.11 2.68 -14.91
C VAL A 19 52.15 2.75 -13.73
N PRO A 20 51.61 3.94 -13.36
CA PRO A 20 50.60 4.02 -12.31
C PRO A 20 49.32 3.35 -12.78
N ALA A 21 48.88 2.35 -12.02
CA ALA A 21 47.59 1.72 -12.23
C ALA A 21 46.46 2.77 -12.05
N THR A 22 45.71 3.01 -13.08
CA THR A 22 44.43 3.73 -13.01
C THR A 22 43.50 2.98 -12.09
N PRO A 23 42.83 3.65 -11.13
CA PRO A 23 41.86 2.99 -10.29
C PRO A 23 40.67 2.56 -11.19
N SER A 24 40.49 1.26 -11.33
CA SER A 24 39.27 0.71 -11.93
C SER A 24 38.09 1.13 -11.08
N LYS A 25 37.18 1.94 -11.63
CA LYS A 25 35.89 2.17 -11.05
C LYS A 25 35.15 0.84 -11.05
N GLN A 26 35.04 0.22 -9.87
CA GLN A 26 34.09 -0.85 -9.68
C GLN A 26 32.69 -0.32 -9.96
N PRO A 27 31.83 -1.07 -10.66
CA PRO A 27 30.45 -0.70 -10.78
C PRO A 27 29.84 -0.68 -9.38
N VAL A 28 29.46 0.49 -8.90
CA VAL A 28 28.67 0.61 -7.70
C VAL A 28 27.35 -0.06 -7.99
N ALA A 29 27.04 -1.15 -7.30
CA ALA A 29 25.72 -1.75 -7.36
C ALA A 29 24.67 -0.66 -7.04
N PRO A 30 23.54 -0.60 -7.79
CA PRO A 30 22.52 0.39 -7.49
C PRO A 30 22.08 0.18 -6.04
N SER A 31 22.35 1.15 -5.21
CA SER A 31 21.80 1.20 -3.86
C SER A 31 20.30 1.25 -4.02
N ASN A 32 19.57 0.24 -3.50
CA ASN A 32 18.11 0.27 -3.35
C ASN A 32 17.73 1.30 -2.26
N THR A 33 18.12 2.56 -2.45
CA THR A 33 17.57 3.66 -1.68
C THR A 33 16.18 3.92 -2.19
N VAL A 34 15.18 3.64 -1.35
CA VAL A 34 13.78 4.00 -1.62
C VAL A 34 13.74 5.50 -1.89
N ASP A 35 13.31 5.89 -3.09
CA ASP A 35 13.15 7.29 -3.48
C ASP A 35 11.86 7.86 -2.89
N THR A 36 11.92 8.31 -1.64
CA THR A 36 10.77 8.90 -0.92
C THR A 36 10.24 10.17 -1.59
N ALA A 37 11.07 10.90 -2.33
CA ALA A 37 10.64 12.09 -3.07
C ALA A 37 9.69 11.71 -4.22
N SER A 38 10.01 10.66 -4.96
CA SER A 38 9.16 10.12 -6.03
C SER A 38 7.81 9.61 -5.49
N VAL A 39 7.83 8.91 -4.36
CA VAL A 39 6.61 8.43 -3.69
C VAL A 39 5.74 9.60 -3.24
N SER A 40 6.33 10.62 -2.63
CA SER A 40 5.62 11.83 -2.19
C SER A 40 4.96 12.55 -3.36
N GLN A 41 5.65 12.69 -4.49
CA GLN A 41 5.08 13.30 -5.70
C GLN A 41 3.89 12.50 -6.24
N ARG A 42 3.98 11.17 -6.24
CA ARG A 42 2.87 10.32 -6.65
C ARG A 42 1.66 10.52 -5.73
N LEU A 43 1.85 10.48 -4.42
CA LEU A 43 0.78 10.67 -3.44
C LEU A 43 0.14 12.05 -3.56
N GLN A 44 0.92 13.11 -3.81
CA GLN A 44 0.38 14.45 -4.06
C GLN A 44 -0.51 14.49 -5.31
N LYS A 45 -0.11 13.82 -6.39
CA LYS A 45 -0.92 13.73 -7.61
C LYS A 45 -2.22 12.96 -7.37
N GLU A 46 -2.16 11.86 -6.64
CA GLU A 46 -3.36 11.09 -6.27
C GLU A 46 -4.31 11.90 -5.40
N LEU A 47 -3.78 12.66 -4.43
CA LEU A 47 -4.57 13.55 -3.60
C LEU A 47 -5.31 14.61 -4.43
N MET A 48 -4.61 15.27 -5.34
CA MET A 48 -5.21 16.27 -6.22
C MET A 48 -6.31 15.67 -7.09
N SER A 49 -6.07 14.50 -7.68
CA SER A 49 -7.06 13.80 -8.48
C SER A 49 -8.30 13.42 -7.68
N LEU A 50 -8.11 12.93 -6.45
CA LEU A 50 -9.19 12.55 -5.56
C LEU A 50 -10.04 13.76 -5.11
N MET A 51 -9.40 14.89 -4.82
CA MET A 51 -10.09 16.13 -4.47
C MET A 51 -10.98 16.66 -5.61
N MET A 52 -10.56 16.44 -6.86
CA MET A 52 -11.34 16.90 -8.02
C MET A 52 -12.57 16.04 -8.32
N ILE A 53 -12.52 14.73 -8.06
CA ILE A 53 -13.53 13.78 -8.56
C ILE A 53 -14.20 13.00 -7.42
N GLY A 54 -13.54 12.83 -6.29
CA GLY A 54 -13.96 11.92 -5.23
C GLY A 54 -15.31 12.24 -4.61
N GLY A 55 -15.62 13.52 -4.44
CA GLY A 55 -16.87 13.97 -3.82
C GLY A 55 -18.12 13.49 -4.54
N ASP A 56 -18.12 13.51 -5.86
CA ASP A 56 -19.27 13.07 -6.69
C ASP A 56 -19.47 11.54 -6.59
N LEU A 57 -18.42 10.80 -6.23
CA LEU A 57 -18.44 9.34 -6.07
C LEU A 57 -18.69 8.90 -4.62
N GLY A 58 -18.83 9.84 -3.70
CA GLY A 58 -19.02 9.55 -2.28
C GLY A 58 -17.78 9.04 -1.56
N VAL A 59 -16.59 9.36 -2.09
CA VAL A 59 -15.31 9.02 -1.48
C VAL A 59 -14.42 10.25 -1.36
N SER A 60 -13.67 10.35 -0.27
CA SER A 60 -12.70 11.41 -0.06
C SER A 60 -11.55 10.91 0.81
N ALA A 61 -10.40 11.56 0.72
CA ALA A 61 -9.30 11.32 1.65
C ALA A 61 -8.40 12.55 1.72
N PHE A 62 -7.77 12.72 2.87
CA PHE A 62 -6.83 13.80 3.14
C PHE A 62 -5.68 13.28 4.01
N PRO A 63 -4.47 13.82 3.86
CA PRO A 63 -3.37 13.54 4.77
C PRO A 63 -3.75 13.83 6.23
N GLU A 64 -3.32 12.94 7.12
CA GLU A 64 -3.46 13.11 8.56
C GLU A 64 -2.20 13.76 9.12
N GLY A 65 -2.35 14.95 9.71
CA GLY A 65 -1.19 15.70 10.20
C GLY A 65 -0.26 16.16 9.08
N GLU A 66 1.05 16.10 9.33
CA GLU A 66 2.08 16.60 8.41
C GLU A 66 2.62 15.54 7.44
N SER A 67 2.26 14.29 7.65
CA SER A 67 2.78 13.17 6.85
C SER A 67 1.93 12.90 5.62
N ILE A 68 2.53 12.97 4.43
CA ILE A 68 1.87 12.55 3.19
C ILE A 68 1.66 11.02 3.12
N PHE A 69 2.28 10.24 3.99
CA PHE A 69 2.18 8.78 4.01
C PHE A 69 1.03 8.24 4.87
N ALA A 70 0.34 9.10 5.59
CA ALA A 70 -0.78 8.75 6.46
C ALA A 70 -1.99 9.61 6.09
N TRP A 71 -3.09 8.96 5.70
CA TRP A 71 -4.31 9.63 5.31
C TRP A 71 -5.51 9.13 6.08
N ILE A 72 -6.51 9.99 6.20
CA ILE A 72 -7.88 9.63 6.60
C ILE A 72 -8.75 9.66 5.38
N GLY A 73 -9.36 8.52 5.07
CA GLY A 73 -10.37 8.38 4.01
C GLY A 73 -11.78 8.37 4.59
N THR A 74 -12.74 8.74 3.76
CA THR A 74 -14.16 8.64 4.06
C THR A 74 -14.88 8.02 2.87
N ILE A 75 -15.72 7.04 3.14
CA ILE A 75 -16.60 6.45 2.13
C ILE A 75 -18.05 6.55 2.59
N MET A 76 -18.93 6.87 1.64
CA MET A 76 -20.37 6.83 1.84
C MET A 76 -20.91 5.46 1.47
N GLY A 77 -21.82 4.93 2.28
CA GLY A 77 -22.54 3.70 1.93
C GLY A 77 -23.31 3.86 0.63
N GLY A 78 -23.22 2.86 -0.24
CA GLY A 78 -23.88 2.89 -1.57
C GLY A 78 -25.39 2.89 -1.47
N LYS A 79 -26.05 3.55 -2.41
CA LYS A 79 -27.52 3.57 -2.53
C LYS A 79 -28.05 2.16 -2.71
N GLY A 80 -29.11 1.82 -1.97
CA GLY A 80 -29.75 0.50 -2.02
C GLY A 80 -29.02 -0.57 -1.22
N THR A 81 -27.95 -0.23 -0.52
CA THR A 81 -27.25 -1.16 0.40
C THR A 81 -27.69 -0.95 1.84
N ALA A 82 -27.38 -1.89 2.72
CA ALA A 82 -27.60 -1.75 4.16
C ALA A 82 -26.87 -0.56 4.79
N TYR A 83 -25.87 -0.03 4.08
CA TYR A 83 -24.99 1.07 4.50
C TYR A 83 -25.43 2.45 3.96
N GLU A 84 -26.50 2.50 3.19
CA GLU A 84 -27.00 3.76 2.61
C GLU A 84 -27.23 4.82 3.70
N GLY A 85 -26.71 6.02 3.46
CA GLY A 85 -26.81 7.13 4.41
C GLY A 85 -25.78 7.14 5.55
N LEU A 86 -24.94 6.10 5.65
CA LEU A 86 -23.85 6.02 6.63
C LEU A 86 -22.53 6.45 5.99
N SER A 87 -21.68 7.04 6.80
CA SER A 87 -20.35 7.51 6.41
C SER A 87 -19.28 6.79 7.25
N TYR A 88 -18.32 6.18 6.58
CA TYR A 88 -17.28 5.39 7.24
C TYR A 88 -15.92 6.04 7.07
N LYS A 89 -15.22 6.22 8.18
CA LYS A 89 -13.84 6.70 8.22
C LYS A 89 -12.88 5.52 8.14
N LEU A 90 -11.82 5.69 7.36
CA LEU A 90 -10.74 4.72 7.19
C LEU A 90 -9.39 5.39 7.43
N SER A 91 -8.45 4.63 7.99
CA SER A 91 -7.04 5.01 7.98
C SER A 91 -6.33 4.36 6.79
N LEU A 92 -5.49 5.12 6.10
CA LEU A 92 -4.62 4.63 5.04
C LEU A 92 -3.17 4.94 5.42
N ARG A 93 -2.32 3.91 5.43
CA ARG A 93 -0.89 4.03 5.70
C ARG A 93 -0.12 3.55 4.48
N PHE A 94 0.56 4.46 3.80
CA PHE A 94 1.33 4.16 2.59
C PHE A 94 2.74 3.74 2.95
N PRO A 95 3.22 2.60 2.41
CA PRO A 95 4.60 2.18 2.63
C PRO A 95 5.58 3.09 1.87
N LEU A 96 6.84 3.12 2.30
CA LEU A 96 7.87 3.93 1.66
C LEU A 96 8.20 3.51 0.23
N ASP A 97 7.89 2.28 -0.13
CA ASP A 97 8.04 1.73 -1.48
C ASP A 97 6.73 1.70 -2.27
N TYR A 98 5.71 2.45 -1.83
CA TYR A 98 4.51 2.69 -2.62
C TYR A 98 4.88 3.29 -3.98
N PRO A 99 4.30 2.90 -5.11
CA PRO A 99 3.14 2.03 -5.29
C PRO A 99 3.49 0.55 -5.54
N PHE A 100 4.71 0.11 -5.29
CA PHE A 100 5.12 -1.29 -5.50
C PHE A 100 4.51 -2.24 -4.48
N LYS A 101 4.17 -1.71 -3.30
CA LYS A 101 3.37 -2.40 -2.28
C LYS A 101 2.11 -1.62 -1.98
N PRO A 102 1.02 -2.33 -1.61
CA PRO A 102 -0.24 -1.67 -1.26
C PRO A 102 -0.14 -0.90 0.05
N PRO A 103 -1.00 0.11 0.26
CA PRO A 103 -1.17 0.71 1.58
C PRO A 103 -1.87 -0.25 2.53
N GLN A 104 -1.66 -0.06 3.82
CA GLN A 104 -2.47 -0.67 4.87
C GLN A 104 -3.73 0.19 5.06
N VAL A 105 -4.90 -0.42 4.92
CA VAL A 105 -6.19 0.26 5.05
C VAL A 105 -7.03 -0.43 6.12
N LYS A 106 -7.60 0.36 7.02
CA LYS A 106 -8.48 -0.12 8.09
C LYS A 106 -9.69 0.78 8.25
N PHE A 107 -10.83 0.20 8.59
CA PHE A 107 -11.95 0.97 9.11
C PHE A 107 -11.63 1.51 10.51
N GLU A 108 -11.80 2.81 10.69
CA GLU A 108 -11.82 3.45 12.00
C GLU A 108 -13.24 3.45 12.57
N THR A 109 -14.23 3.71 11.74
CA THR A 109 -15.65 3.58 12.10
C THR A 109 -16.03 2.10 12.22
N MET A 110 -16.77 1.72 13.26
CA MET A 110 -17.28 0.35 13.41
C MET A 110 -18.10 -0.07 12.20
N CYS A 111 -17.64 -1.12 11.52
CA CYS A 111 -18.24 -1.63 10.30
C CYS A 111 -18.64 -3.10 10.44
N PHE A 112 -19.94 -3.35 10.44
CA PHE A 112 -20.48 -4.71 10.42
C PHE A 112 -20.53 -5.20 8.97
N HIS A 113 -19.63 -6.11 8.61
CA HIS A 113 -19.51 -6.62 7.24
C HIS A 113 -18.82 -7.99 7.24
N PRO A 114 -19.19 -8.93 6.34
CA PRO A 114 -18.56 -10.25 6.26
C PRO A 114 -17.04 -10.23 6.10
N ASN A 115 -16.50 -9.25 5.38
CA ASN A 115 -15.08 -9.15 5.08
C ASN A 115 -14.32 -8.12 5.92
N VAL A 116 -14.91 -7.67 7.02
CA VAL A 116 -14.30 -6.73 7.98
C VAL A 116 -14.33 -7.34 9.37
N ASP A 117 -13.18 -7.35 10.04
CA ASP A 117 -13.09 -7.85 11.40
C ASP A 117 -13.40 -6.77 12.45
N GLN A 118 -13.42 -7.17 13.72
CA GLN A 118 -13.70 -6.27 14.85
C GLN A 118 -12.65 -5.17 15.05
N PHE A 119 -11.48 -5.29 14.42
CA PHE A 119 -10.41 -4.30 14.47
C PHE A 119 -10.39 -3.36 13.26
N GLY A 120 -11.33 -3.53 12.34
CA GLY A 120 -11.41 -2.77 11.10
C GLY A 120 -10.53 -3.31 9.97
N ASN A 121 -9.89 -4.46 10.14
CA ASN A 121 -9.12 -5.09 9.07
C ASN A 121 -10.05 -5.54 7.94
N ILE A 122 -9.59 -5.38 6.70
CA ILE A 122 -10.38 -5.62 5.49
C ILE A 122 -9.77 -6.78 4.72
N CYS A 123 -10.56 -7.79 4.39
CA CYS A 123 -10.18 -8.81 3.43
C CYS A 123 -10.61 -8.36 2.03
N LEU A 124 -9.67 -7.84 1.26
CA LEU A 124 -9.86 -7.36 -0.11
C LEU A 124 -8.62 -7.71 -0.93
N ASP A 125 -8.82 -8.40 -2.05
CA ASP A 125 -7.75 -8.97 -2.87
C ASP A 125 -6.77 -7.93 -3.42
N ILE A 126 -7.26 -6.76 -3.85
CA ILE A 126 -6.40 -5.68 -4.36
C ILE A 126 -5.49 -5.06 -3.29
N LEU A 127 -5.82 -5.23 -2.01
CA LEU A 127 -4.95 -4.81 -0.90
C LEU A 127 -3.90 -5.86 -0.52
N GLN A 128 -3.90 -7.01 -1.18
CA GLN A 128 -3.06 -8.16 -0.91
C GLN A 128 -2.36 -8.64 -2.19
N ASP A 129 -2.59 -9.88 -2.57
CA ASP A 129 -1.92 -10.56 -3.69
C ASP A 129 -2.28 -10.02 -5.08
N LYS A 130 -3.44 -9.38 -5.24
CA LYS A 130 -3.87 -8.75 -6.50
C LYS A 130 -3.60 -7.25 -6.57
N TRP A 131 -2.77 -6.73 -5.68
CA TRP A 131 -2.32 -5.35 -5.79
C TRP A 131 -1.59 -5.09 -7.11
N SER A 132 -1.83 -3.92 -7.68
CA SER A 132 -1.12 -3.41 -8.85
C SER A 132 -0.65 -1.98 -8.62
N SER A 133 0.56 -1.66 -9.06
CA SER A 133 1.09 -0.30 -9.01
C SER A 133 0.32 0.71 -9.89
N ALA A 134 -0.57 0.23 -10.75
CA ALA A 134 -1.49 1.06 -11.52
C ALA A 134 -2.69 1.55 -10.70
N TYR A 135 -2.97 0.92 -9.56
CA TYR A 135 -4.05 1.36 -8.66
C TYR A 135 -3.61 2.60 -7.88
N ASP A 136 -4.60 3.40 -7.51
CA ASP A 136 -4.46 4.62 -6.73
C ASP A 136 -5.41 4.63 -5.53
N CYS A 137 -5.32 5.66 -4.70
CA CYS A 137 -6.17 5.81 -3.53
C CYS A 137 -7.66 5.83 -3.89
N ARG A 138 -8.04 6.45 -5.01
CA ARG A 138 -9.43 6.45 -5.50
C ARG A 138 -9.91 5.04 -5.81
N THR A 139 -9.12 4.25 -6.52
CA THR A 139 -9.44 2.85 -6.82
C THR A 139 -9.66 2.05 -5.54
N ILE A 140 -8.80 2.23 -4.54
CA ILE A 140 -8.92 1.56 -3.25
C ILE A 140 -10.23 1.92 -2.57
N LEU A 141 -10.54 3.21 -2.43
CA LEU A 141 -11.74 3.67 -1.73
C LEU A 141 -13.02 3.23 -2.43
N LEU A 142 -13.06 3.30 -3.77
CA LEU A 142 -14.20 2.82 -4.57
C LEU A 142 -14.37 1.29 -4.47
N SER A 143 -13.27 0.54 -4.43
CA SER A 143 -13.31 -0.91 -4.26
C SER A 143 -13.84 -1.31 -2.88
N ILE A 144 -13.48 -0.58 -1.82
CA ILE A 144 -14.01 -0.81 -0.47
C ILE A 144 -15.49 -0.42 -0.41
N GLN A 145 -15.88 0.70 -1.04
CA GLN A 145 -17.29 1.09 -1.14
C GLN A 145 -18.14 0.01 -1.84
N SER A 146 -17.64 -0.54 -2.95
CA SER A 146 -18.30 -1.64 -3.65
C SER A 146 -18.36 -2.92 -2.80
N LEU A 147 -17.30 -3.23 -2.04
CA LEU A 147 -17.27 -4.38 -1.15
C LEU A 147 -18.39 -4.33 -0.10
N LEU A 148 -18.76 -3.16 0.39
CA LEU A 148 -19.86 -3.01 1.35
C LEU A 148 -21.17 -3.57 0.81
N GLY A 149 -21.48 -3.33 -0.45
CA GLY A 149 -22.70 -3.82 -1.11
C GLY A 149 -22.58 -5.23 -1.70
N GLU A 150 -21.36 -5.70 -1.93
CA GLU A 150 -21.05 -6.97 -2.58
C GLU A 150 -19.93 -7.71 -1.83
N PRO A 151 -20.23 -8.38 -0.71
CA PRO A 151 -19.23 -9.10 0.06
C PRO A 151 -18.66 -10.28 -0.71
N ASN A 152 -17.39 -10.60 -0.43
CA ASN A 152 -16.76 -11.83 -0.91
C ASN A 152 -17.10 -12.99 0.05
N PRO A 153 -17.89 -13.99 -0.38
CA PRO A 153 -18.30 -15.09 0.48
C PRO A 153 -17.18 -16.07 0.81
N ASP A 154 -16.10 -16.07 0.02
CA ASP A 154 -15.03 -17.08 0.13
C ASP A 154 -14.06 -16.81 1.27
N SER A 155 -14.04 -15.58 1.81
CA SER A 155 -13.09 -15.18 2.85
C SER A 155 -13.74 -14.35 3.96
N PRO A 156 -14.70 -14.92 4.71
CA PRO A 156 -15.34 -14.18 5.79
C PRO A 156 -14.40 -13.97 6.97
N LEU A 157 -14.25 -12.71 7.41
CA LEU A 157 -13.61 -12.34 8.67
C LEU A 157 -14.64 -12.24 9.81
N ASN A 158 -15.90 -11.99 9.48
CA ASN A 158 -17.03 -11.93 10.41
C ASN A 158 -18.06 -12.96 9.99
N ASN A 159 -18.01 -14.13 10.61
CA ASN A 159 -18.91 -15.23 10.29
C ASN A 159 -20.38 -14.94 10.63
N TYR A 160 -20.62 -14.11 11.65
CA TYR A 160 -21.98 -13.73 12.02
C TYR A 160 -22.60 -12.81 10.94
N ALA A 161 -21.86 -11.83 10.46
CA ALA A 161 -22.30 -10.99 9.35
C ALA A 161 -22.53 -11.81 8.07
N ALA A 162 -21.64 -12.77 7.77
CA ALA A 162 -21.80 -13.65 6.63
C ALA A 162 -23.08 -14.51 6.70
N LYS A 163 -23.41 -15.04 7.87
CA LYS A 163 -24.65 -15.82 8.09
C LYS A 163 -25.89 -14.95 7.97
N LEU A 164 -25.80 -13.71 8.43
CA LEU A 164 -26.95 -12.80 8.46
C LEU A 164 -27.19 -12.11 7.12
N TRP A 165 -26.25 -12.18 6.19
CA TRP A 165 -26.28 -11.43 4.93
C TRP A 165 -27.57 -11.60 4.13
N ASN A 166 -28.15 -12.81 4.11
CA ASN A 166 -29.38 -13.09 3.36
C ASN A 166 -30.67 -12.64 4.10
N ASN A 167 -30.56 -12.17 5.31
CA ASN A 167 -31.67 -11.59 6.06
C ASN A 167 -31.53 -10.05 6.09
N GLU A 168 -32.07 -9.39 5.08
CA GLU A 168 -31.85 -7.94 4.87
C GLU A 168 -32.24 -7.07 6.07
N GLU A 169 -33.37 -7.36 6.71
CA GLU A 169 -33.85 -6.55 7.85
C GLU A 169 -32.93 -6.67 9.06
N ASP A 170 -32.60 -7.90 9.43
CA ASP A 170 -31.73 -8.16 10.57
C ASP A 170 -30.31 -7.68 10.29
N TYR A 171 -29.83 -7.88 9.05
CA TYR A 171 -28.51 -7.39 8.63
C TYR A 171 -28.41 -5.87 8.73
N LYS A 172 -29.38 -5.16 8.15
CA LYS A 172 -29.44 -3.70 8.22
C LYS A 172 -29.53 -3.18 9.65
N SER A 173 -30.35 -3.84 10.47
CA SER A 173 -30.45 -3.52 11.89
C SER A 173 -29.11 -3.63 12.62
N MET A 174 -28.34 -4.70 12.35
CA MET A 174 -27.00 -4.89 12.91
C MET A 174 -25.98 -3.88 12.42
N VAL A 175 -26.02 -3.54 11.14
CA VAL A 175 -25.17 -2.49 10.56
C VAL A 175 -25.36 -1.18 11.31
N HIS A 176 -26.61 -0.75 11.45
CA HIS A 176 -26.96 0.50 12.13
C HIS A 176 -26.63 0.45 13.61
N ARG A 177 -26.94 -0.66 14.29
CA ARG A 177 -26.63 -0.83 15.72
C ARG A 177 -25.15 -0.66 16.00
N GLN A 178 -24.29 -1.32 15.22
CA GLN A 178 -22.85 -1.25 15.44
C GLN A 178 -22.27 0.11 15.06
N TYR A 179 -22.76 0.71 14.00
CA TYR A 179 -22.35 2.05 13.59
C TYR A 179 -22.59 3.07 14.72
N TYR A 180 -23.83 3.19 15.22
CA TYR A 180 -24.15 4.16 16.25
C TYR A 180 -23.61 3.82 17.64
N ALA A 181 -23.39 2.54 17.94
CA ALA A 181 -22.70 2.16 19.17
C ALA A 181 -21.23 2.63 19.16
N GLY A 182 -20.57 2.57 18.00
CA GLY A 182 -19.20 3.09 17.81
C GLY A 182 -19.14 4.60 18.02
N GLU A 183 -20.06 5.36 17.43
CA GLU A 183 -20.10 6.84 17.59
C GLU A 183 -20.29 7.28 19.05
N ALA A 184 -21.02 6.51 19.84
CA ALA A 184 -21.24 6.84 21.25
C ALA A 184 -19.97 6.72 22.12
N PHE A 185 -18.94 6.01 21.66
CA PHE A 185 -17.66 5.90 22.36
C PHE A 185 -16.63 6.96 21.93
N GLU A 186 -16.84 7.63 20.79
CA GLU A 186 -15.94 8.68 20.28
C GLU A 186 -16.36 10.09 20.75
N SER A 187 -17.52 10.24 21.34
CA SER A 187 -18.05 11.51 21.90
C SER A 187 -17.80 11.63 23.40
#